data_6f0479ea81b4708b4111ee8cb6ba3f69
#
_entry.id   6f0479ea81b4708b4111ee8cb6ba3f69
#
_cell.length_a   1.000
_cell.length_b   1.000
_cell.length_c   1.000
_cell.angle_alpha   90.00
_cell.angle_beta   90.00
_cell.angle_gamma   90.00
#
_symmetry.space_group_name_H-M   'P 1'
#
loop_
_entity.id
_entity.type
_entity.pdbx_description
1 polymer ?
#
loop_
_entity_poly.entity_id
_entity_poly.type
_entity_poly.pdbx_seq_one_letter_code
_entity_poly.pdbx_strand_id
1 'polypeptide(L)'
;VTIPAGEAGANETLTAVAKNASGTESTPTTFQTPADEATVTAPTITGVTGNSTAGYEIKGTADANATVEIRNAGGTVIGTGTADGTGAFTVTIPAGEAGANETLTAVAKNASGTESTPTTFQTPA
;
A
#
# COMPACT_ATOMS: atom_id res chain seq x y z
N VAL A 1 -3.95 -18.41 23.11
CA VAL A 1 -2.85 -17.71 23.79
C VAL A 1 -2.66 -16.33 23.18
N THR A 2 -2.60 -15.32 24.03
CA THR A 2 -2.35 -13.94 23.58
C THR A 2 -0.87 -13.63 23.77
N ILE A 3 -0.26 -13.12 22.71
CA ILE A 3 1.14 -12.65 22.76
C ILE A 3 1.12 -11.13 22.95
N PRO A 4 1.66 -10.61 24.07
CA PRO A 4 1.66 -9.16 24.31
C PRO A 4 2.44 -8.40 23.25
N ALA A 5 2.09 -7.15 23.06
CA ALA A 5 2.81 -6.27 22.14
C ALA A 5 4.29 -6.18 22.59
N GLY A 6 5.19 -6.32 21.64
CA GLY A 6 6.63 -6.28 21.88
C GLY A 6 7.26 -7.63 22.22
N GLU A 7 6.48 -8.68 22.47
CA GLU A 7 7.02 -10.02 22.75
C GLU A 7 7.38 -10.78 21.47
N ALA A 8 6.76 -10.45 20.35
CA ALA A 8 7.05 -11.05 19.06
C ALA A 8 7.13 -9.96 17.98
N GLY A 9 8.12 -10.08 17.09
CA GLY A 9 8.26 -9.21 15.95
C GLY A 9 7.50 -9.72 14.73
N ALA A 10 7.49 -8.93 13.66
CA ALA A 10 6.90 -9.34 12.40
C ALA A 10 7.73 -10.47 11.78
N ASN A 11 7.06 -11.43 11.15
CA ASN A 11 7.70 -12.58 10.50
C ASN A 11 8.61 -13.39 11.41
N GLU A 12 8.39 -13.30 12.72
CA GLU A 12 9.17 -14.05 13.69
C GLU A 12 8.66 -15.48 13.78
N THR A 13 9.58 -16.45 13.88
CA THR A 13 9.22 -17.85 14.07
C THR A 13 9.02 -18.12 15.56
N LEU A 14 7.84 -18.58 15.93
CA LEU A 14 7.48 -18.90 17.32
C LEU A 14 7.22 -20.39 17.44
N THR A 15 7.26 -20.89 18.67
CA THR A 15 7.00 -22.30 18.96
C THR A 15 5.90 -22.43 20.01
N ALA A 16 4.91 -23.26 19.71
CA ALA A 16 3.85 -23.61 20.65
C ALA A 16 4.05 -25.02 21.18
N VAL A 17 3.94 -25.19 22.48
CA VAL A 17 4.10 -26.48 23.15
C VAL A 17 2.95 -26.67 24.13
N ALA A 18 2.30 -27.83 24.10
CA ALA A 18 1.26 -28.17 25.06
C ALA A 18 1.86 -29.07 26.15
N LYS A 19 1.38 -28.89 27.40
CA LYS A 19 1.78 -29.72 28.54
C LYS A 19 0.56 -30.39 29.12
N ASN A 20 0.73 -31.64 29.56
CA ASN A 20 -0.34 -32.33 30.30
C ASN A 20 -0.18 -32.12 31.82
N ALA A 21 -1.08 -32.70 32.61
CA ALA A 21 -1.06 -32.55 34.07
C ALA A 21 0.20 -33.14 34.71
N SER A 22 0.88 -34.08 34.06
CA SER A 22 2.13 -34.66 34.53
C SER A 22 3.36 -33.83 34.17
N GLY A 23 3.18 -32.72 33.43
CA GLY A 23 4.28 -31.90 32.98
C GLY A 23 4.97 -32.39 31.71
N THR A 24 4.40 -33.40 31.05
CA THR A 24 4.95 -33.91 29.79
C THR A 24 4.61 -32.93 28.66
N GLU A 25 5.58 -32.52 27.91
CA GLU A 25 5.41 -31.57 26.80
C GLU A 25 5.12 -32.30 25.49
N SER A 26 4.28 -31.69 24.67
CA SER A 26 4.01 -32.20 23.32
C SER A 26 5.17 -31.91 22.40
N THR A 27 5.11 -32.48 21.18
CA THR A 27 6.01 -32.08 20.09
C THR A 27 5.77 -30.59 19.76
N PRO A 28 6.81 -29.77 19.66
CA PRO A 28 6.63 -28.35 19.36
C PRO A 28 6.03 -28.13 17.97
N THR A 29 5.16 -27.16 17.87
CA THR A 29 4.59 -26.70 16.61
C THR A 29 5.12 -25.31 16.32
N THR A 30 5.78 -25.15 15.18
CA THR A 30 6.30 -23.84 14.79
C THR A 30 5.30 -23.08 13.94
N PHE A 31 5.25 -21.78 14.12
CA PHE A 31 4.41 -20.88 13.32
C PHE A 31 5.11 -19.52 13.22
N GLN A 32 4.65 -18.70 12.27
CA GLN A 32 5.23 -17.37 12.07
C GLN A 32 4.20 -16.30 12.36
N THR A 33 4.68 -15.18 12.91
CA THR A 33 3.83 -13.99 13.08
C THR A 33 3.55 -13.35 11.71
N PRO A 34 2.39 -12.67 11.53
CA PRO A 34 2.10 -11.95 10.30
C PRO A 34 3.12 -10.86 10.03
N ALA A 35 3.26 -10.49 8.75
CA ALA A 35 4.09 -9.36 8.36
C ALA A 35 3.52 -8.07 8.96
N ASP A 36 4.41 -7.15 9.31
CA ASP A 36 4.01 -5.86 9.85
C ASP A 36 3.35 -5.01 8.77
N GLU A 37 2.13 -4.50 9.03
CA GLU A 37 1.38 -3.67 8.10
C GLU A 37 1.71 -2.19 8.19
N ALA A 38 2.67 -1.80 9.03
CA ALA A 38 3.06 -0.40 9.20
C ALA A 38 3.80 0.17 7.98
N THR A 39 4.24 -0.68 7.05
CA THR A 39 4.99 -0.26 5.87
C THR A 39 4.19 -0.56 4.61
N VAL A 40 4.09 0.42 3.72
CA VAL A 40 3.42 0.28 2.43
C VAL A 40 4.42 0.61 1.33
N THR A 41 4.46 -0.20 0.28
CA THR A 41 5.35 0.03 -0.85
C THR A 41 4.90 1.24 -1.67
N ALA A 42 5.83 2.12 -2.03
CA ALA A 42 5.51 3.27 -2.88
C ALA A 42 4.99 2.78 -4.24
N PRO A 43 3.93 3.41 -4.79
CA PRO A 43 3.41 2.99 -6.08
C PRO A 43 4.39 3.29 -7.21
N THR A 44 4.34 2.46 -8.25
CA THR A 44 5.11 2.66 -9.47
C THR A 44 4.18 3.16 -10.55
N ILE A 45 4.53 4.25 -11.21
CA ILE A 45 3.74 4.81 -12.31
C ILE A 45 4.26 4.22 -13.62
N THR A 46 3.41 3.51 -14.35
CA THR A 46 3.78 2.86 -15.61
C THR A 46 3.31 3.64 -16.83
N GLY A 47 2.31 4.52 -16.69
CA GLY A 47 1.84 5.33 -17.79
C GLY A 47 0.90 6.43 -17.34
N VAL A 48 1.01 7.57 -18.01
CA VAL A 48 0.10 8.70 -17.81
C VAL A 48 -0.36 9.13 -19.19
N THR A 49 -1.68 9.13 -19.41
CA THR A 49 -2.27 9.51 -20.70
C THR A 49 -3.36 10.56 -20.47
N GLY A 50 -3.71 11.26 -21.54
CA GLY A 50 -4.75 12.26 -21.49
C GLY A 50 -4.23 13.68 -21.67
N ASN A 51 -5.05 14.66 -21.30
CA ASN A 51 -4.69 16.07 -21.40
C ASN A 51 -5.54 16.89 -20.41
N SER A 52 -5.19 18.16 -20.27
CA SER A 52 -5.88 19.04 -19.31
C SER A 52 -7.34 19.32 -19.66
N THR A 53 -7.73 19.12 -20.92
CA THR A 53 -9.11 19.35 -21.36
C THR A 53 -10.00 18.14 -21.12
N ALA A 54 -9.48 16.93 -21.33
CA ALA A 54 -10.24 15.68 -21.20
C ALA A 54 -10.01 14.99 -19.86
N GLY A 55 -8.99 15.40 -19.11
CA GLY A 55 -8.54 14.73 -17.90
C GLY A 55 -7.39 13.76 -18.18
N TYR A 56 -6.83 13.20 -17.12
CA TYR A 56 -5.69 12.29 -17.22
C TYR A 56 -6.05 10.92 -16.67
N GLU A 57 -5.43 9.90 -17.21
CA GLU A 57 -5.52 8.55 -16.70
C GLU A 57 -4.11 8.08 -16.29
N ILE A 58 -3.96 7.70 -15.04
CA ILE A 58 -2.68 7.31 -14.48
C ILE A 58 -2.74 5.83 -14.15
N LYS A 59 -1.82 5.08 -14.73
CA LYS A 59 -1.74 3.63 -14.53
C LYS A 59 -0.43 3.27 -13.84
N GLY A 60 -0.48 2.26 -13.02
CA GLY A 60 0.70 1.80 -12.32
C GLY A 60 0.45 0.57 -11.48
N THR A 61 1.37 0.32 -10.57
CA THR A 61 1.29 -0.81 -9.65
C THR A 61 1.56 -0.35 -8.23
N ALA A 62 0.92 -1.01 -7.28
CA ALA A 62 1.07 -0.77 -5.86
C ALA A 62 0.88 -2.10 -5.13
N ASP A 63 0.87 -2.08 -3.80
CA ASP A 63 0.53 -3.28 -3.05
C ASP A 63 -0.90 -3.71 -3.37
N ALA A 64 -1.14 -5.02 -3.41
CA ALA A 64 -2.47 -5.54 -3.70
C ALA A 64 -3.51 -4.92 -2.76
N ASN A 65 -4.63 -4.48 -3.34
CA ASN A 65 -5.75 -3.88 -2.62
C ASN A 65 -5.44 -2.55 -1.92
N ALA A 66 -4.27 -1.95 -2.17
CA ALA A 66 -3.93 -0.63 -1.62
C ALA A 66 -4.77 0.46 -2.30
N THR A 67 -5.07 1.52 -1.56
CA THR A 67 -5.70 2.71 -2.12
C THR A 67 -4.61 3.67 -2.57
N VAL A 68 -4.68 4.13 -3.82
CA VAL A 68 -3.70 5.06 -4.38
C VAL A 68 -4.33 6.44 -4.49
N GLU A 69 -3.67 7.44 -3.95
CA GLU A 69 -4.10 8.84 -4.05
C GLU A 69 -3.11 9.62 -4.91
N ILE A 70 -3.65 10.43 -5.81
CA ILE A 70 -2.84 11.34 -6.62
C ILE A 70 -3.04 12.74 -6.06
N ARG A 71 -1.94 13.39 -5.72
CA ARG A 71 -1.94 14.74 -5.15
C ARG A 71 -1.20 15.70 -6.07
N ASN A 72 -1.66 16.96 -6.09
CA ASN A 72 -0.97 18.00 -6.84
C ASN A 72 0.19 18.57 -6.01
N ALA A 73 0.89 19.57 -6.56
CA ALA A 73 2.03 20.18 -5.90
C ALA A 73 1.67 20.84 -4.56
N GLY A 74 0.41 21.22 -4.38
CA GLY A 74 -0.08 21.79 -3.13
C GLY A 74 -0.49 20.75 -2.09
N GLY A 75 -0.40 19.45 -2.41
CA GLY A 75 -0.79 18.37 -1.51
C GLY A 75 -2.28 18.02 -1.55
N THR A 76 -3.05 18.61 -2.45
CA THR A 76 -4.48 18.33 -2.58
C THR A 76 -4.70 17.04 -3.36
N VAL A 77 -5.54 16.15 -2.83
CA VAL A 77 -5.91 14.91 -3.53
C VAL A 77 -6.81 15.26 -4.69
N ILE A 78 -6.36 14.93 -5.91
CA ILE A 78 -7.09 15.23 -7.14
C ILE A 78 -7.60 13.97 -7.85
N GLY A 79 -7.20 12.79 -7.39
CA GLY A 79 -7.69 11.53 -7.92
C GLY A 79 -7.37 10.39 -6.97
N THR A 80 -8.19 9.34 -7.01
CA THR A 80 -7.98 8.15 -6.20
C THR A 80 -8.30 6.90 -7.01
N GLY A 81 -7.66 5.80 -6.67
CA GLY A 81 -7.93 4.50 -7.26
C GLY A 81 -7.54 3.40 -6.27
N THR A 82 -7.96 2.19 -6.57
CA THR A 82 -7.64 1.03 -5.74
C THR A 82 -6.90 0.00 -6.58
N ALA A 83 -5.77 -0.50 -6.06
CA ALA A 83 -5.04 -1.58 -6.71
C ALA A 83 -5.86 -2.87 -6.60
N ASP A 84 -5.83 -3.68 -7.65
CA ASP A 84 -6.50 -4.98 -7.64
C ASP A 84 -5.64 -6.03 -6.92
N GLY A 85 -6.08 -7.29 -6.96
CA GLY A 85 -5.35 -8.38 -6.31
C GLY A 85 -3.98 -8.67 -6.90
N THR A 86 -3.66 -8.11 -8.08
CA THR A 86 -2.33 -8.22 -8.69
C THR A 86 -1.49 -6.96 -8.48
N GLY A 87 -2.07 -5.93 -7.86
CA GLY A 87 -1.41 -4.67 -7.61
C GLY A 87 -1.58 -3.62 -8.70
N ALA A 88 -2.31 -3.90 -9.76
CA ALA A 88 -2.53 -2.94 -10.84
C ALA A 88 -3.59 -1.92 -10.44
N PHE A 89 -3.34 -0.64 -10.71
CA PHE A 89 -4.32 0.42 -10.43
C PHE A 89 -4.45 1.36 -11.62
N THR A 90 -5.60 2.04 -11.67
CA THR A 90 -5.86 3.12 -12.62
C THR A 90 -6.54 4.25 -11.87
N VAL A 91 -6.00 5.46 -11.97
CA VAL A 91 -6.57 6.66 -11.36
C VAL A 91 -6.99 7.61 -12.48
N THR A 92 -8.22 8.08 -12.41
CA THR A 92 -8.72 9.08 -13.37
C THR A 92 -8.71 10.45 -12.70
N ILE A 93 -8.07 11.42 -13.34
CA ILE A 93 -8.05 12.80 -12.88
C ILE A 93 -9.00 13.60 -13.76
N PRO A 94 -10.04 14.21 -13.18
CA PRO A 94 -11.01 14.99 -13.98
C PRO A 94 -10.35 16.15 -14.72
N ALA A 95 -10.98 16.57 -15.80
CA ALA A 95 -10.53 17.72 -16.56
C ALA A 95 -10.46 18.97 -15.65
N GLY A 96 -9.38 19.72 -15.77
CA GLY A 96 -9.19 20.93 -15.00
C GLY A 96 -8.51 20.77 -13.64
N GLU A 97 -8.33 19.53 -13.17
CA GLU A 97 -7.66 19.27 -11.88
C GLU A 97 -6.13 19.27 -12.01
N ALA A 98 -5.61 18.96 -13.19
CA ALA A 98 -4.18 18.97 -13.46
C ALA A 98 -3.91 19.59 -14.82
N GLY A 99 -2.79 20.29 -14.94
CA GLY A 99 -2.32 20.86 -16.20
C GLY A 99 -1.28 19.99 -16.89
N ALA A 100 -0.88 20.42 -18.11
CA ALA A 100 0.20 19.77 -18.85
C ALA A 100 1.55 20.02 -18.15
N ASN A 101 2.43 19.03 -18.21
CA ASN A 101 3.77 19.12 -17.57
C ASN A 101 3.70 19.45 -16.07
N GLU A 102 2.59 19.10 -15.42
CA GLU A 102 2.46 19.35 -14.00
C GLU A 102 3.06 18.21 -13.19
N THR A 103 3.77 18.55 -12.13
CA THR A 103 4.32 17.55 -11.21
C THR A 103 3.24 17.10 -10.25
N LEU A 104 3.00 15.80 -10.21
CA LEU A 104 2.03 15.17 -9.32
C LEU A 104 2.72 14.13 -8.45
N THR A 105 2.04 13.74 -7.39
CA THR A 105 2.56 12.76 -6.43
C THR A 105 1.55 11.65 -6.22
N ALA A 106 2.02 10.40 -6.25
CA ALA A 106 1.21 9.23 -5.99
C ALA A 106 1.60 8.63 -4.64
N VAL A 107 0.62 8.31 -3.83
CA VAL A 107 0.80 7.71 -2.50
C VAL A 107 -0.13 6.51 -2.39
N ALA A 108 0.39 5.39 -1.89
CA ALA A 108 -0.42 4.21 -1.61
C ALA A 108 -0.73 4.13 -0.11
N LYS A 109 -1.94 3.69 0.21
CA LYS A 109 -2.37 3.47 1.60
C LYS A 109 -2.87 2.04 1.77
N ASN A 110 -2.57 1.43 2.90
CA ASN A 110 -3.12 0.13 3.25
C ASN A 110 -4.46 0.29 4.01
N ALA A 111 -5.08 -0.84 4.37
CA ALA A 111 -6.35 -0.83 5.09
C ALA A 111 -6.26 -0.17 6.47
N SER A 112 -5.07 -0.10 7.05
CA SER A 112 -4.84 0.57 8.34
C SER A 112 -4.69 2.07 8.21
N GLY A 113 -4.66 2.61 6.98
CA GLY A 113 -4.45 4.04 6.75
C GLY A 113 -2.99 4.47 6.68
N THR A 114 -2.04 3.54 6.76
CA THR A 114 -0.62 3.84 6.65
C THR A 114 -0.29 4.19 5.21
N GLU A 115 0.42 5.31 5.02
CA GLU A 115 0.80 5.79 3.68
C GLU A 115 2.22 5.36 3.33
N SER A 116 2.43 5.11 2.03
CA SER A 116 3.77 4.86 1.50
C SER A 116 4.55 6.16 1.35
N THR A 117 5.85 6.04 1.02
CA THR A 117 6.59 7.19 0.52
C THR A 117 5.99 7.64 -0.82
N PRO A 118 5.98 8.96 -1.10
CA PRO A 118 5.38 9.45 -2.34
C PRO A 118 6.25 9.12 -3.56
N THR A 119 5.58 8.88 -4.68
CA THR A 119 6.22 8.73 -6.00
C THR A 119 5.86 9.95 -6.83
N THR A 120 6.87 10.68 -7.29
CA THR A 120 6.67 11.90 -8.09
C THR A 120 6.67 11.56 -9.57
N PHE A 121 5.75 12.15 -10.32
CA PHE A 121 5.67 11.99 -11.77
C PHE A 121 5.09 13.26 -12.40
N GLN A 122 5.16 13.36 -13.71
CA GLN A 122 4.63 14.52 -14.43
C GLN A 122 3.58 14.10 -15.45
N THR A 123 2.59 14.99 -15.64
CA THR A 123 1.62 14.82 -16.73
C THR A 123 2.30 15.07 -18.07
N PRO A 124 1.76 14.51 -19.17
CA PRO A 124 2.27 14.77 -20.51
C PRO A 124 2.22 16.26 -20.90
N ALA A 125 3.09 16.63 -21.80
CA ALA A 125 3.13 17.99 -22.30
C ALA A 125 1.89 18.34 -23.12
#